data_42342b610018653ebf003c64889bfe90
#
_entry.id   42342b610018653ebf003c64889bfe90
#
_cell.length_a   1.000
_cell.length_b   1.000
_cell.length_c   1.000
_cell.angle_alpha   90.00
_cell.angle_beta   90.00
_cell.angle_gamma   90.00
#
_symmetry.space_group_name_H-M   'P 1'
#
loop_
_entity.id
_entity.type
_entity.pdbx_description
1 polymer ?
#
loop_
_entity_poly.entity_id
_entity_poly.type
_entity_poly.pdbx_seq_one_letter_code
_entity_poly.pdbx_strand_id
1 'polypeptide(L)'
;PLDIHGTTGYDALREFDGTFVNTDAATALGAVALRFSGTTWDAHAVEKAEWMLKARVAEDELAAEIRRLARAVRHDSLSSAGSQVSDTALTEVLVELVAGMPVYRADYRSLSRVTATLIAELAQSPIGFDAAALDLVAAALAAHGEAAHRFAQVCGAVMAKGVEDTLFYRACRLVALQEVGGAPGRFGVSQAEFHLLQDERSRLWPRTMTTLTTHDTKRSEDTRARMIEISEVPGEFSQLVDDVFALTPPPDTATGLFLLHNVLGAWPRDGRADEAFTQRLQSYAVKAVREADTLTSWYDN
;
A
#
# COMPACT_ATOMS: atom_id res chain seq x y z
N PRO A 1 18.87 13.90 0.09
CA PRO A 1 17.57 14.38 0.57
C PRO A 1 16.80 15.03 -0.58
N LEU A 2 15.47 14.93 -0.55
CA LEU A 2 14.60 15.63 -1.49
C LEU A 2 14.67 17.15 -1.22
N ASP A 3 14.72 17.96 -2.28
CA ASP A 3 14.67 19.43 -2.18
C ASP A 3 13.22 19.88 -1.96
N ILE A 4 12.70 19.61 -0.78
CA ILE A 4 11.35 19.95 -0.33
C ILE A 4 11.40 20.49 1.10
N HIS A 5 10.41 21.30 1.50
CA HIS A 5 10.33 21.85 2.84
C HIS A 5 9.92 20.83 3.90
N GLY A 6 9.20 19.79 3.50
CA GLY A 6 8.69 18.73 4.35
C GLY A 6 7.74 17.81 3.60
N THR A 7 7.24 16.79 4.27
CA THR A 7 6.22 15.87 3.76
C THR A 7 4.84 16.24 4.27
N THR A 8 3.80 15.58 3.76
CA THR A 8 2.41 15.70 4.27
C THR A 8 2.21 14.99 5.61
N GLY A 9 3.24 14.29 6.13
CA GLY A 9 3.25 13.71 7.46
C GLY A 9 2.72 12.29 7.58
N TYR A 10 2.30 11.65 6.49
CA TYR A 10 1.83 10.25 6.54
C TYR A 10 2.94 9.25 6.88
N ASP A 11 4.18 9.55 6.50
CA ASP A 11 5.36 8.80 6.92
C ASP A 11 5.57 8.90 8.45
N ALA A 12 5.38 10.09 9.03
CA ALA A 12 5.42 10.30 10.48
C ALA A 12 4.31 9.52 11.19
N LEU A 13 3.10 9.53 10.64
CA LEU A 13 1.96 8.81 11.19
C LEU A 13 2.26 7.31 11.35
N ARG A 14 2.85 6.68 10.35
CA ARG A 14 3.30 5.28 10.43
C ARG A 14 4.27 5.04 11.57
N GLU A 15 5.20 5.96 11.80
CA GLU A 15 6.20 5.85 12.86
C GLU A 15 5.57 6.01 14.24
N PHE A 16 4.61 6.93 14.39
CA PHE A 16 3.88 7.12 15.63
C PHE A 16 3.05 5.88 15.98
N ASP A 17 2.21 5.41 15.07
CA ASP A 17 1.41 4.20 15.29
C ASP A 17 2.30 2.98 15.55
N GLY A 18 3.37 2.82 14.75
CA GLY A 18 4.29 1.69 14.84
C GLY A 18 5.02 1.58 16.19
N THR A 19 5.27 2.71 16.87
CA THR A 19 5.95 2.74 18.18
C THR A 19 5.12 2.12 19.30
N PHE A 20 3.80 2.12 19.17
CA PHE A 20 2.89 1.53 20.15
C PHE A 20 2.59 0.05 19.90
N VAL A 21 3.07 -0.51 18.79
CA VAL A 21 2.86 -1.92 18.47
C VAL A 21 3.83 -2.80 19.26
N ASN A 22 3.30 -3.78 20.00
CA ASN A 22 4.11 -4.83 20.59
C ASN A 22 4.64 -5.76 19.50
N THR A 23 5.92 -5.61 19.16
CA THR A 23 6.55 -6.34 18.04
C THR A 23 6.65 -7.85 18.28
N ASP A 24 6.63 -8.30 19.54
CA ASP A 24 6.68 -9.73 19.89
C ASP A 24 5.40 -10.47 19.46
N ALA A 25 4.30 -9.76 19.30
CA ALA A 25 3.04 -10.32 18.81
C ALA A 25 3.05 -10.67 17.31
N ALA A 26 4.08 -10.29 16.57
CA ALA A 26 4.14 -10.44 15.11
C ALA A 26 3.85 -11.87 14.63
N THR A 27 4.45 -12.88 15.27
CA THR A 27 4.25 -14.28 14.92
C THR A 27 2.85 -14.77 15.27
N ALA A 28 2.35 -14.43 16.45
CA ALA A 28 1.04 -14.87 16.91
C ALA A 28 -0.08 -14.29 16.04
N LEU A 29 -0.05 -12.98 15.74
CA LEU A 29 -1.03 -12.34 14.87
C LEU A 29 -0.89 -12.79 13.41
N GLY A 30 0.34 -13.09 12.95
CA GLY A 30 0.57 -13.72 11.66
C GLY A 30 -0.08 -15.11 11.56
N ALA A 31 -0.04 -15.90 12.62
CA ALA A 31 -0.69 -17.21 12.68
C ALA A 31 -2.24 -17.10 12.65
N VAL A 32 -2.81 -16.10 13.34
CA VAL A 32 -4.25 -15.81 13.26
C VAL A 32 -4.63 -15.42 11.84
N ALA A 33 -3.88 -14.51 11.22
CA ALA A 33 -4.12 -14.09 9.85
C ALA A 33 -4.03 -15.27 8.87
N LEU A 34 -2.99 -16.11 8.99
CA LEU A 34 -2.83 -17.32 8.16
C LEU A 34 -4.03 -18.26 8.25
N ARG A 35 -4.53 -18.49 9.46
CA ARG A 35 -5.67 -19.39 9.71
C ARG A 35 -6.95 -18.92 9.01
N PHE A 36 -7.21 -17.63 8.96
CA PHE A 36 -8.47 -17.09 8.46
C PHE A 36 -8.37 -16.46 7.05
N SER A 37 -7.18 -16.07 6.59
CA SER A 37 -7.01 -15.47 5.26
C SER A 37 -6.08 -16.24 4.32
N GLY A 38 -5.48 -17.34 4.79
CA GLY A 38 -4.56 -18.13 3.99
C GLY A 38 -3.16 -17.51 3.82
N THR A 39 -2.89 -16.38 4.46
CA THR A 39 -1.57 -15.72 4.42
C THR A 39 -1.21 -15.07 5.76
N THR A 40 0.08 -15.02 6.06
CA THR A 40 0.62 -14.39 7.29
C THR A 40 0.58 -12.87 7.27
N TRP A 41 0.45 -12.28 6.09
CA TRP A 41 0.62 -10.84 5.86
C TRP A 41 1.92 -10.29 6.49
N ASP A 42 2.98 -11.09 6.43
CA ASP A 42 4.35 -10.65 6.74
C ASP A 42 4.92 -9.77 5.61
N ALA A 43 6.15 -9.29 5.78
CA ALA A 43 6.79 -8.40 4.82
C ALA A 43 6.80 -8.97 3.40
N HIS A 44 7.13 -10.26 3.23
CA HIS A 44 7.19 -10.90 1.91
C HIS A 44 5.80 -11.08 1.27
N ALA A 45 4.80 -11.49 2.07
CA ALA A 45 3.44 -11.64 1.58
C ALA A 45 2.83 -10.29 1.15
N VAL A 46 3.11 -9.22 1.91
CA VAL A 46 2.68 -7.87 1.59
C VAL A 46 3.36 -7.36 0.33
N GLU A 47 4.68 -7.48 0.21
CA GLU A 47 5.45 -7.06 -0.97
C GLU A 47 4.94 -7.72 -2.25
N LYS A 48 4.73 -9.04 -2.19
CA LYS A 48 4.16 -9.80 -3.31
C LYS A 48 2.75 -9.31 -3.68
N ALA A 49 1.88 -9.11 -2.68
CA ALA A 49 0.52 -8.65 -2.92
C ALA A 49 0.50 -7.22 -3.46
N GLU A 50 1.35 -6.34 -2.96
CA GLU A 50 1.53 -4.97 -3.44
C GLU A 50 1.90 -4.94 -4.92
N TRP A 51 2.94 -5.69 -5.30
CA TRP A 51 3.36 -5.78 -6.69
C TRP A 51 2.24 -6.28 -7.59
N MET A 52 1.58 -7.40 -7.22
CA MET A 52 0.49 -7.98 -8.01
C MET A 52 -0.69 -7.03 -8.19
N LEU A 53 -1.08 -6.32 -7.14
CA LEU A 53 -2.20 -5.38 -7.20
C LEU A 53 -1.86 -4.14 -8.02
N LYS A 54 -0.64 -3.63 -7.90
CA LYS A 54 -0.15 -2.50 -8.69
C LYS A 54 -0.08 -2.87 -10.17
N ALA A 55 0.43 -4.05 -10.51
CA ALA A 55 0.44 -4.55 -11.89
C ALA A 55 -0.99 -4.65 -12.46
N ARG A 56 -1.92 -5.27 -11.71
CA ARG A 56 -3.32 -5.39 -12.13
C ARG A 56 -3.98 -4.02 -12.36
N VAL A 57 -3.81 -3.07 -11.45
CA VAL A 57 -4.36 -1.72 -11.62
C VAL A 57 -3.78 -1.04 -12.86
N ALA A 58 -2.49 -1.21 -13.13
CA ALA A 58 -1.86 -0.65 -14.32
C ALA A 58 -2.39 -1.28 -15.63
N GLU A 59 -2.63 -2.59 -15.64
CA GLU A 59 -3.13 -3.35 -16.79
C GLU A 59 -4.62 -3.10 -17.07
N ASP A 60 -5.43 -2.98 -16.03
CA ASP A 60 -6.89 -2.89 -16.14
C ASP A 60 -7.37 -1.43 -16.04
N GLU A 61 -7.45 -0.89 -14.81
CA GLU A 61 -8.08 0.41 -14.54
C GLU A 61 -7.34 1.57 -15.20
N LEU A 62 -6.00 1.51 -15.19
CA LEU A 62 -5.13 2.55 -15.74
C LEU A 62 -4.51 2.18 -17.10
N ALA A 63 -5.05 1.18 -17.80
CA ALA A 63 -4.57 0.78 -19.12
C ALA A 63 -4.50 1.94 -20.13
N ALA A 64 -5.44 2.89 -20.05
CA ALA A 64 -5.42 4.08 -20.91
C ALA A 64 -4.23 5.00 -20.58
N GLU A 65 -3.88 5.13 -19.30
CA GLU A 65 -2.76 5.95 -18.85
C GLU A 65 -1.42 5.29 -19.19
N ILE A 66 -1.30 3.97 -19.06
CA ILE A 66 -0.13 3.21 -19.53
C ILE A 66 0.07 3.41 -21.05
N ARG A 67 -1.00 3.34 -21.85
CA ARG A 67 -0.90 3.62 -23.29
C ARG A 67 -0.50 5.08 -23.60
N ARG A 68 -0.95 6.04 -22.79
CA ARG A 68 -0.51 7.44 -22.91
C ARG A 68 0.96 7.60 -22.55
N LEU A 69 1.41 6.91 -21.48
CA LEU A 69 2.81 6.88 -21.07
C LEU A 69 3.69 6.27 -22.16
N ALA A 70 3.27 5.14 -22.77
CA ALA A 70 4.00 4.52 -23.87
C ALA A 70 4.18 5.46 -25.07
N ARG A 71 3.17 6.26 -25.41
CA ARG A 71 3.29 7.28 -26.46
C ARG A 71 4.27 8.39 -26.08
N ALA A 72 4.26 8.85 -24.82
CA ALA A 72 5.20 9.85 -24.35
C ALA A 72 6.64 9.33 -24.36
N VAL A 73 6.86 8.05 -23.97
CA VAL A 73 8.17 7.39 -24.06
C VAL A 73 8.69 7.38 -25.49
N ARG A 74 7.86 7.03 -26.47
CA ARG A 74 8.26 7.08 -27.89
C ARG A 74 8.58 8.49 -28.38
N HIS A 75 7.84 9.49 -27.93
CA HIS A 75 8.04 10.88 -28.30
C HIS A 75 9.35 11.45 -27.70
N ASP A 76 9.61 11.19 -26.40
CA ASP A 76 10.74 11.75 -25.68
C ASP A 76 12.06 10.99 -25.97
N SER A 77 11.97 9.76 -26.48
CA SER A 77 13.14 9.03 -26.93
C SER A 77 13.60 9.56 -28.28
N LEU A 78 14.73 10.23 -28.31
CA LEU A 78 15.35 10.77 -29.54
C LEU A 78 15.93 9.67 -30.45
N SER A 79 15.69 8.39 -30.17
CA SER A 79 16.27 7.24 -30.84
C SER A 79 15.36 6.73 -31.97
N SER A 80 15.95 6.48 -33.15
CA SER A 80 15.30 5.75 -34.26
C SER A 80 14.90 4.31 -33.89
N ALA A 81 15.41 3.76 -32.80
CA ALA A 81 15.06 2.45 -32.26
C ALA A 81 13.60 2.39 -31.77
N GLY A 82 12.98 3.52 -31.43
CA GLY A 82 11.60 3.59 -30.97
C GLY A 82 10.55 3.03 -31.96
N SER A 83 10.85 2.99 -33.25
CA SER A 83 9.96 2.45 -34.29
C SER A 83 9.97 0.93 -34.41
N GLN A 84 10.95 0.24 -33.82
CA GLN A 84 11.11 -1.23 -33.89
C GLN A 84 10.56 -1.96 -32.67
N VAL A 85 10.36 -1.25 -31.55
CA VAL A 85 9.80 -1.83 -30.32
C VAL A 85 8.28 -1.99 -30.47
N SER A 86 7.76 -3.19 -30.20
CA SER A 86 6.30 -3.41 -30.22
C SER A 86 5.59 -2.67 -29.10
N ASP A 87 4.31 -2.35 -29.27
CA ASP A 87 3.50 -1.73 -28.21
C ASP A 87 3.32 -2.68 -27.04
N THR A 88 3.23 -3.97 -27.28
CA THR A 88 3.14 -5.01 -26.26
C THR A 88 4.39 -5.01 -25.37
N ALA A 89 5.59 -5.14 -25.96
CA ALA A 89 6.85 -5.16 -25.22
C ALA A 89 7.05 -3.86 -24.39
N LEU A 90 6.70 -2.71 -24.97
CA LEU A 90 6.78 -1.44 -24.26
C LEU A 90 5.80 -1.36 -23.09
N THR A 91 4.56 -1.85 -23.29
CA THR A 91 3.54 -1.88 -22.24
C THR A 91 3.93 -2.81 -21.10
N GLU A 92 4.45 -4.00 -21.40
CA GLU A 92 4.93 -4.96 -20.41
C GLU A 92 6.02 -4.35 -19.52
N VAL A 93 7.04 -3.72 -20.13
CA VAL A 93 8.11 -3.05 -19.38
C VAL A 93 7.57 -1.92 -18.50
N LEU A 94 6.63 -1.12 -19.01
CA LEU A 94 6.04 -0.01 -18.24
C LEU A 94 5.17 -0.49 -17.08
N VAL A 95 4.38 -1.55 -17.26
CA VAL A 95 3.58 -2.15 -16.18
C VAL A 95 4.48 -2.66 -15.08
N GLU A 96 5.50 -3.43 -15.42
CA GLU A 96 6.45 -3.97 -14.44
C GLU A 96 7.21 -2.88 -13.69
N LEU A 97 7.68 -1.86 -14.40
CA LEU A 97 8.39 -0.75 -13.78
C LEU A 97 7.50 0.05 -12.83
N VAL A 98 6.24 0.31 -13.21
CA VAL A 98 5.25 0.98 -12.36
C VAL A 98 4.90 0.12 -11.14
N ALA A 99 4.70 -1.19 -11.33
CA ALA A 99 4.39 -2.13 -10.26
C ALA A 99 5.55 -2.24 -9.23
N GLY A 100 6.78 -2.24 -9.71
CA GLY A 100 7.99 -2.30 -8.86
C GLY A 100 8.32 -0.98 -8.16
N MET A 101 7.76 0.17 -8.59
CA MET A 101 8.13 1.48 -8.02
C MET A 101 7.70 1.61 -6.55
N PRO A 102 8.63 1.82 -5.60
CA PRO A 102 8.30 1.87 -4.17
C PRO A 102 7.84 3.26 -3.68
N VAL A 103 7.72 4.24 -4.57
CA VAL A 103 7.42 5.63 -4.22
C VAL A 103 6.30 6.22 -5.09
N TYR A 104 5.54 7.15 -4.52
CA TYR A 104 4.46 7.85 -5.25
C TYR A 104 4.97 8.75 -6.39
N ARG A 105 6.10 9.41 -6.17
CA ARG A 105 6.65 10.40 -7.09
C ARG A 105 8.06 10.00 -7.49
N ALA A 106 8.22 9.53 -8.71
CA ALA A 106 9.50 9.08 -9.27
C ALA A 106 10.26 10.19 -10.05
N ASP A 107 9.65 11.36 -10.23
CA ASP A 107 10.19 12.47 -11.03
C ASP A 107 11.19 13.37 -10.30
N TYR A 108 11.44 13.15 -9.01
CA TYR A 108 12.51 13.84 -8.30
C TYR A 108 13.90 13.32 -8.71
N ARG A 109 14.80 14.21 -9.05
CA ARG A 109 16.18 13.86 -9.47
C ARG A 109 16.93 13.00 -8.45
N SER A 110 16.70 13.22 -7.17
CA SER A 110 17.27 12.41 -6.08
C SER A 110 16.78 10.95 -6.06
N LEU A 111 15.66 10.66 -6.71
CA LEU A 111 15.07 9.32 -6.85
C LEU A 111 15.42 8.65 -8.18
N SER A 112 16.18 9.29 -9.06
CA SER A 112 16.59 8.71 -10.36
C SER A 112 17.32 7.37 -10.22
N ARG A 113 18.06 7.18 -9.11
CA ARG A 113 18.70 5.90 -8.80
C ARG A 113 17.71 4.77 -8.54
N VAL A 114 16.56 5.06 -7.92
CA VAL A 114 15.52 4.05 -7.68
C VAL A 114 15.01 3.51 -9.02
N THR A 115 14.64 4.40 -9.93
CA THR A 115 14.19 4.04 -11.27
C THR A 115 15.27 3.28 -12.05
N ALA A 116 16.52 3.74 -11.99
CA ALA A 116 17.63 3.07 -12.66
C ALA A 116 17.89 1.66 -12.10
N THR A 117 17.79 1.48 -10.78
CA THR A 117 17.93 0.17 -10.14
C THR A 117 16.85 -0.78 -10.61
N LEU A 118 15.58 -0.36 -10.62
CA LEU A 118 14.46 -1.19 -11.10
C LEU A 118 14.62 -1.58 -12.57
N ILE A 119 15.04 -0.66 -13.44
CA ILE A 119 15.30 -0.97 -14.85
C ILE A 119 16.43 -2.03 -14.96
N ALA A 120 17.50 -1.91 -14.17
CA ALA A 120 18.57 -2.88 -14.14
C ALA A 120 18.13 -4.27 -13.63
N GLU A 121 17.24 -4.30 -12.64
CA GLU A 121 16.63 -5.53 -12.14
C GLU A 121 15.75 -6.19 -13.21
N LEU A 122 14.90 -5.43 -13.90
CA LEU A 122 14.11 -5.94 -15.02
C LEU A 122 14.99 -6.50 -16.16
N ALA A 123 16.10 -5.84 -16.46
CA ALA A 123 17.04 -6.32 -17.47
C ALA A 123 17.71 -7.66 -17.10
N GLN A 124 17.78 -7.98 -15.82
CA GLN A 124 18.31 -9.25 -15.29
C GLN A 124 17.22 -10.27 -14.93
N SER A 125 15.96 -9.90 -15.12
CA SER A 125 14.84 -10.76 -14.75
C SER A 125 14.82 -12.06 -15.59
N PRO A 126 14.58 -13.22 -14.96
CA PRO A 126 14.43 -14.48 -15.67
C PRO A 126 13.19 -14.54 -16.58
N ILE A 127 12.26 -13.61 -16.45
CA ILE A 127 11.09 -13.45 -17.32
C ILE A 127 11.53 -13.04 -18.74
N GLY A 128 12.61 -12.26 -18.87
CA GLY A 128 13.21 -11.90 -20.15
C GLY A 128 12.45 -10.80 -20.87
N PHE A 129 12.53 -9.56 -20.35
CA PHE A 129 11.96 -8.37 -21.02
C PHE A 129 12.73 -7.98 -22.27
N ASP A 130 12.05 -7.34 -23.22
CA ASP A 130 12.67 -6.81 -24.44
C ASP A 130 13.70 -5.72 -24.12
N ALA A 131 14.96 -5.97 -24.44
CA ALA A 131 16.06 -5.07 -24.12
C ALA A 131 15.92 -3.70 -24.81
N ALA A 132 15.41 -3.66 -26.05
CA ALA A 132 15.19 -2.42 -26.76
C ALA A 132 14.05 -1.59 -26.13
N ALA A 133 13.04 -2.25 -25.58
CA ALA A 133 11.98 -1.59 -24.82
C ALA A 133 12.51 -0.99 -23.52
N LEU A 134 13.35 -1.73 -22.77
CA LEU A 134 14.01 -1.25 -21.55
C LEU A 134 14.90 -0.04 -21.84
N ASP A 135 15.74 -0.10 -22.90
CA ASP A 135 16.61 1.02 -23.30
C ASP A 135 15.78 2.26 -23.68
N LEU A 136 14.66 2.07 -24.40
CA LEU A 136 13.77 3.13 -24.80
C LEU A 136 13.13 3.83 -23.59
N VAL A 137 12.62 3.05 -22.63
CA VAL A 137 12.05 3.58 -21.38
C VAL A 137 13.12 4.30 -20.56
N ALA A 138 14.31 3.71 -20.40
CA ALA A 138 15.42 4.32 -19.67
C ALA A 138 15.81 5.69 -20.26
N ALA A 139 15.96 5.76 -21.58
CA ALA A 139 16.30 7.00 -22.29
C ALA A 139 15.22 8.08 -22.12
N ALA A 140 13.96 7.73 -22.28
CA ALA A 140 12.84 8.67 -22.15
C ALA A 140 12.69 9.21 -20.72
N LEU A 141 12.83 8.37 -19.69
CA LEU A 141 12.75 8.80 -18.29
C LEU A 141 13.97 9.67 -17.90
N ALA A 142 15.16 9.36 -18.42
CA ALA A 142 16.37 10.17 -18.19
C ALA A 142 16.30 11.55 -18.84
N ALA A 143 15.50 11.72 -19.89
CA ALA A 143 15.30 13.02 -20.54
C ALA A 143 14.50 14.03 -19.68
N HIS A 144 13.86 13.59 -18.60
CA HIS A 144 13.02 14.41 -17.72
C HIS A 144 11.91 15.18 -18.46
N GLY A 145 11.40 14.63 -19.56
CA GLY A 145 10.33 15.19 -20.38
C GLY A 145 8.94 14.78 -19.94
N GLU A 146 8.00 14.72 -20.89
CA GLU A 146 6.62 14.32 -20.66
C GLU A 146 6.52 12.90 -20.11
N ALA A 147 7.34 11.97 -20.61
CA ALA A 147 7.37 10.59 -20.16
C ALA A 147 7.66 10.48 -18.66
N ALA A 148 8.65 11.20 -18.14
CA ALA A 148 9.01 11.17 -16.73
C ALA A 148 7.86 11.72 -15.84
N HIS A 149 7.22 12.81 -16.24
CA HIS A 149 6.08 13.38 -15.50
C HIS A 149 4.88 12.43 -15.51
N ARG A 150 4.53 11.84 -16.66
CA ARG A 150 3.44 10.85 -16.75
C ARG A 150 3.74 9.59 -15.96
N PHE A 151 4.98 9.12 -16.01
CA PHE A 151 5.42 7.97 -15.21
C PHE A 151 5.18 8.23 -13.72
N ALA A 152 5.61 9.38 -13.19
CA ALA A 152 5.37 9.74 -11.80
C ALA A 152 3.88 9.83 -11.44
N GLN A 153 3.04 10.37 -12.34
CA GLN A 153 1.60 10.43 -12.13
C GLN A 153 0.97 9.03 -12.07
N VAL A 154 1.37 8.14 -12.98
CA VAL A 154 0.86 6.76 -13.02
C VAL A 154 1.33 5.99 -11.79
N CYS A 155 2.60 6.12 -11.36
CA CYS A 155 3.09 5.50 -10.12
C CYS A 155 2.25 5.93 -8.91
N GLY A 156 1.94 7.24 -8.78
CA GLY A 156 1.09 7.74 -7.72
C GLY A 156 -0.33 7.16 -7.75
N ALA A 157 -0.95 7.10 -8.93
CA ALA A 157 -2.29 6.57 -9.09
C ALA A 157 -2.36 5.06 -8.80
N VAL A 158 -1.38 4.30 -9.29
CA VAL A 158 -1.28 2.85 -9.04
C VAL A 158 -1.03 2.55 -7.55
N MET A 159 -0.18 3.34 -6.89
CA MET A 159 0.04 3.23 -5.45
C MET A 159 -1.25 3.48 -4.66
N ALA A 160 -1.95 4.56 -4.96
CA ALA A 160 -3.22 4.88 -4.30
C ALA A 160 -4.26 3.78 -4.51
N LYS A 161 -4.46 3.31 -5.75
CA LYS A 161 -5.49 2.31 -6.07
C LYS A 161 -5.11 0.89 -5.62
N GLY A 162 -3.92 0.42 -5.98
CA GLY A 162 -3.49 -0.94 -5.70
C GLY A 162 -3.15 -1.17 -4.22
N VAL A 163 -2.53 -0.20 -3.57
CA VAL A 163 -2.08 -0.36 -2.17
C VAL A 163 -3.12 0.21 -1.21
N GLU A 164 -3.40 1.51 -1.26
CA GLU A 164 -4.24 2.13 -0.22
C GLU A 164 -5.72 1.79 -0.35
N ASP A 165 -6.25 1.70 -1.59
CA ASP A 165 -7.66 1.41 -1.83
C ASP A 165 -7.95 -0.10 -1.98
N THR A 166 -6.92 -0.97 -2.14
CA THR A 166 -7.15 -2.41 -2.28
C THR A 166 -6.40 -3.23 -1.25
N LEU A 167 -5.07 -3.19 -1.22
CA LEU A 167 -4.27 -4.00 -0.29
C LEU A 167 -4.64 -3.72 1.16
N PHE A 168 -4.83 -2.46 1.54
CA PHE A 168 -5.17 -2.06 2.91
C PHE A 168 -6.55 -2.55 3.38
N TYR A 169 -7.37 -3.04 2.47
CA TYR A 169 -8.65 -3.69 2.80
C TYR A 169 -8.57 -5.23 2.78
N ARG A 170 -7.42 -5.80 2.36
CA ARG A 170 -7.16 -7.25 2.37
C ARG A 170 -6.27 -7.69 3.50
N ALA A 171 -5.24 -6.90 3.82
CA ALA A 171 -4.25 -7.27 4.83
C ALA A 171 -4.86 -7.18 6.24
N CYS A 172 -4.93 -8.31 6.95
CA CYS A 172 -5.66 -8.45 8.21
C CYS A 172 -4.81 -8.96 9.38
N ARG A 173 -3.46 -8.85 9.32
CA ARG A 173 -2.57 -9.24 10.41
C ARG A 173 -2.72 -8.32 11.63
N LEU A 174 -2.63 -7.01 11.42
CA LEU A 174 -2.95 -5.95 12.37
C LEU A 174 -3.47 -4.75 11.58
N VAL A 175 -4.79 -4.60 11.53
CA VAL A 175 -5.45 -3.66 10.62
C VAL A 175 -5.14 -2.19 10.93
N ALA A 176 -4.69 -1.86 12.14
CA ALA A 176 -4.20 -0.52 12.48
C ALA A 176 -3.04 -0.04 11.58
N LEU A 177 -2.22 -0.96 11.07
CA LEU A 177 -1.08 -0.65 10.19
C LEU A 177 -1.49 -0.39 8.73
N GLN A 178 -2.76 -0.66 8.38
CA GLN A 178 -3.35 -0.42 7.05
C GLN A 178 -3.81 1.03 6.97
N GLU A 179 -2.87 1.97 6.88
CA GLU A 179 -3.14 3.40 6.90
C GLU A 179 -2.33 4.13 5.83
N VAL A 180 -2.79 5.30 5.38
CA VAL A 180 -2.10 6.12 4.38
C VAL A 180 -0.66 6.37 4.82
N GLY A 181 0.29 6.16 3.91
CA GLY A 181 1.73 6.18 4.22
C GLY A 181 2.21 4.98 5.03
N GLY A 182 1.34 4.01 5.30
CA GLY A 182 1.64 2.78 6.02
C GLY A 182 2.54 1.82 5.23
N ALA A 183 3.13 0.89 5.95
CA ALA A 183 3.87 -0.24 5.40
C ALA A 183 3.43 -1.52 6.13
N PRO A 184 2.33 -2.16 5.71
CA PRO A 184 1.71 -3.26 6.47
C PRO A 184 2.63 -4.46 6.72
N GLY A 185 3.62 -4.66 5.84
CA GLY A 185 4.63 -5.70 6.01
C GLY A 185 5.60 -5.44 7.16
N ARG A 186 5.70 -4.19 7.61
CA ARG A 186 6.53 -3.77 8.72
C ARG A 186 5.72 -3.74 10.01
N PHE A 187 5.99 -4.70 10.89
CA PHE A 187 5.22 -4.89 12.12
C PHE A 187 5.82 -4.09 13.27
N GLY A 188 5.44 -2.82 13.36
CA GLY A 188 5.88 -1.91 14.40
C GLY A 188 7.21 -1.20 14.14
N VAL A 189 7.60 -0.35 15.07
CA VAL A 189 8.82 0.47 15.09
C VAL A 189 9.42 0.41 16.49
N SER A 190 10.70 0.02 16.61
CA SER A 190 11.37 0.01 17.91
C SER A 190 11.61 1.43 18.43
N GLN A 191 11.75 1.59 19.75
CA GLN A 191 12.05 2.89 20.35
C GLN A 191 13.34 3.52 19.79
N ALA A 192 14.40 2.72 19.63
CA ALA A 192 15.67 3.21 19.08
C ALA A 192 15.48 3.71 17.63
N GLU A 193 14.77 2.95 16.83
CA GLU A 193 14.46 3.33 15.45
C GLU A 193 13.57 4.57 15.37
N PHE A 194 12.55 4.67 16.23
CA PHE A 194 11.70 5.85 16.32
C PHE A 194 12.54 7.11 16.58
N HIS A 195 13.43 7.08 17.54
CA HIS A 195 14.31 8.23 17.84
C HIS A 195 15.21 8.59 16.67
N LEU A 196 15.78 7.61 15.97
CA LEU A 196 16.60 7.85 14.78
C LEU A 196 15.79 8.52 13.66
N LEU A 197 14.58 8.03 13.39
CA LEU A 197 13.68 8.57 12.37
C LEU A 197 13.24 10.00 12.71
N GLN A 198 12.94 10.30 14.00
CA GLN A 198 12.56 11.65 14.41
C GLN A 198 13.76 12.62 14.36
N ASP A 199 14.98 12.17 14.70
CA ASP A 199 16.18 12.98 14.56
C ASP A 199 16.47 13.30 13.08
N GLU A 200 16.38 12.31 12.21
CA GLU A 200 16.54 12.48 10.78
C GLU A 200 15.49 13.45 10.21
N ARG A 201 14.22 13.28 10.57
CA ARG A 201 13.12 14.17 10.16
C ARG A 201 13.36 15.60 10.61
N SER A 202 13.74 15.80 11.87
CA SER A 202 14.04 17.11 12.45
C SER A 202 15.19 17.82 11.73
N ARG A 203 16.19 17.06 11.30
CA ARG A 203 17.37 17.58 10.62
C ARG A 203 17.11 17.87 9.14
N LEU A 204 16.43 16.96 8.43
CA LEU A 204 16.24 17.07 6.97
C LEU A 204 15.02 17.92 6.59
N TRP A 205 13.93 17.79 7.36
CA TRP A 205 12.65 18.43 7.06
C TRP A 205 11.97 19.00 8.32
N PRO A 206 12.58 20.03 8.93
CA PRO A 206 12.08 20.59 10.20
C PRO A 206 10.70 21.25 10.08
N ARG A 207 10.20 21.43 8.86
CA ARG A 207 8.88 22.01 8.57
C ARG A 207 7.89 20.97 8.04
N THR A 208 8.19 19.68 8.21
CA THR A 208 7.25 18.63 7.82
C THR A 208 5.98 18.72 8.63
N MET A 209 4.84 18.49 7.98
CA MET A 209 3.57 18.40 8.69
C MET A 209 3.52 17.09 9.45
N THR A 210 2.90 17.09 10.62
CA THR A 210 2.62 15.91 11.42
C THR A 210 1.18 15.97 11.89
N THR A 211 0.46 14.88 11.76
CA THR A 211 -0.93 14.77 12.22
C THR A 211 -1.26 13.30 12.46
N LEU A 212 -2.22 13.05 13.31
CA LEU A 212 -2.66 11.69 13.62
C LEU A 212 -3.94 11.31 12.86
N THR A 213 -4.72 12.30 12.41
CA THR A 213 -5.95 12.07 11.64
C THR A 213 -6.10 13.15 10.57
N THR A 214 -6.44 12.74 9.35
CA THR A 214 -6.78 13.63 8.22
C THR A 214 -8.02 13.11 7.51
N HIS A 215 -8.49 13.85 6.49
CA HIS A 215 -9.57 13.42 5.62
C HIS A 215 -9.22 12.17 4.78
N ASP A 216 -7.93 11.89 4.56
CA ASP A 216 -7.45 10.72 3.82
C ASP A 216 -7.20 9.50 4.68
N THR A 217 -7.01 9.65 6.00
CA THR A 217 -6.77 8.51 6.88
C THR A 217 -7.96 7.56 6.88
N LYS A 218 -7.67 6.26 6.81
CA LYS A 218 -8.69 5.22 6.79
C LYS A 218 -9.43 5.14 8.13
N ARG A 219 -8.76 5.53 9.23
CA ARG A 219 -9.26 5.48 10.61
C ARG A 219 -8.74 6.66 11.41
N SER A 220 -9.49 7.07 12.45
CA SER A 220 -9.01 8.07 13.42
C SER A 220 -7.90 7.47 14.30
N GLU A 221 -7.10 8.34 14.91
CA GLU A 221 -6.06 7.93 15.87
C GLU A 221 -6.60 7.10 17.01
N ASP A 222 -7.74 7.45 17.60
CA ASP A 222 -8.37 6.68 18.68
C ASP A 222 -8.72 5.25 18.25
N THR A 223 -9.22 5.10 17.03
CA THR A 223 -9.57 3.78 16.47
C THR A 223 -8.32 2.95 16.25
N ARG A 224 -7.26 3.53 15.69
CA ARG A 224 -5.99 2.83 15.48
C ARG A 224 -5.32 2.45 16.79
N ALA A 225 -5.29 3.36 17.78
CA ALA A 225 -4.72 3.08 19.09
C ALA A 225 -5.39 1.86 19.77
N ARG A 226 -6.72 1.76 19.70
CA ARG A 226 -7.45 0.59 20.23
C ARG A 226 -7.18 -0.70 19.45
N MET A 227 -7.02 -0.61 18.13
CA MET A 227 -6.61 -1.78 17.34
C MET A 227 -5.18 -2.21 17.66
N ILE A 228 -4.28 -1.28 17.96
CA ILE A 228 -2.90 -1.57 18.34
C ILE A 228 -2.85 -2.36 19.65
N GLU A 229 -3.78 -2.12 20.58
CA GLU A 229 -3.93 -2.90 21.82
C GLU A 229 -4.05 -4.41 21.58
N ILE A 230 -4.55 -4.83 20.42
CA ILE A 230 -4.60 -6.26 20.02
C ILE A 230 -3.20 -6.88 20.05
N SER A 231 -2.16 -6.10 19.78
CA SER A 231 -0.77 -6.58 19.84
C SER A 231 -0.27 -6.88 21.24
N GLU A 232 -0.91 -6.33 22.29
CA GLU A 232 -0.58 -6.64 23.69
C GLU A 232 -1.22 -7.95 24.17
N VAL A 233 -2.34 -8.34 23.53
CA VAL A 233 -3.16 -9.48 23.95
C VAL A 233 -3.48 -10.44 22.78
N PRO A 234 -2.45 -10.90 22.03
CA PRO A 234 -2.69 -11.69 20.82
C PRO A 234 -3.37 -13.05 21.08
N GLY A 235 -3.19 -13.62 22.26
CA GLY A 235 -3.85 -14.87 22.68
C GLY A 235 -5.34 -14.68 22.89
N GLU A 236 -5.72 -13.68 23.65
CA GLU A 236 -7.09 -13.30 23.93
C GLU A 236 -7.81 -12.88 22.64
N PHE A 237 -7.11 -12.15 21.75
CA PHE A 237 -7.66 -11.81 20.44
C PHE A 237 -7.93 -13.07 19.61
N SER A 238 -7.00 -14.03 19.57
CA SER A 238 -7.22 -15.29 18.86
C SER A 238 -8.44 -16.04 19.37
N GLN A 239 -8.61 -16.12 20.70
CA GLN A 239 -9.78 -16.75 21.31
C GLN A 239 -11.07 -16.00 20.97
N LEU A 240 -11.05 -14.66 21.02
CA LEU A 240 -12.20 -13.84 20.65
C LEU A 240 -12.64 -14.09 19.20
N VAL A 241 -11.68 -14.19 18.25
CA VAL A 241 -11.98 -14.53 16.86
C VAL A 241 -12.71 -15.88 16.77
N ASP A 242 -12.21 -16.90 17.48
CA ASP A 242 -12.84 -18.23 17.51
C ASP A 242 -14.25 -18.18 18.06
N ASP A 243 -14.46 -17.50 19.18
CA ASP A 243 -15.76 -17.40 19.85
C ASP A 243 -16.77 -16.65 18.95
N VAL A 244 -16.38 -15.52 18.36
CA VAL A 244 -17.24 -14.73 17.48
C VAL A 244 -17.60 -15.51 16.21
N PHE A 245 -16.63 -16.19 15.58
CA PHE A 245 -16.88 -16.95 14.35
C PHE A 245 -17.68 -18.24 14.60
N ALA A 246 -17.58 -18.81 15.81
CA ALA A 246 -18.45 -19.92 16.22
C ALA A 246 -19.91 -19.49 16.41
N LEU A 247 -20.13 -18.29 16.96
CA LEU A 247 -21.47 -17.73 17.16
C LEU A 247 -22.08 -17.20 15.85
N THR A 248 -21.28 -16.56 15.03
CA THR A 248 -21.72 -15.93 13.78
C THR A 248 -20.65 -16.14 12.70
N PRO A 249 -20.67 -17.28 12.01
CA PRO A 249 -19.72 -17.57 10.97
C PRO A 249 -19.79 -16.52 9.84
N PRO A 250 -18.69 -15.82 9.52
CA PRO A 250 -18.69 -14.89 8.39
C PRO A 250 -18.73 -15.67 7.07
N PRO A 251 -19.35 -15.12 6.00
CA PRO A 251 -19.35 -15.72 4.67
C PRO A 251 -17.94 -15.90 4.10
N ASP A 252 -17.04 -14.99 4.44
CA ASP A 252 -15.61 -15.02 4.15
C ASP A 252 -14.82 -14.69 5.41
N THR A 253 -13.93 -15.60 5.80
CA THR A 253 -13.21 -15.49 7.08
C THR A 253 -12.14 -14.39 7.07
N ALA A 254 -11.52 -14.11 5.92
CA ALA A 254 -10.56 -13.02 5.80
C ALA A 254 -11.23 -11.66 6.01
N THR A 255 -12.35 -11.43 5.32
CA THR A 255 -13.19 -10.23 5.49
C THR A 255 -13.72 -10.13 6.92
N GLY A 256 -14.19 -11.25 7.48
CA GLY A 256 -14.66 -11.30 8.88
C GLY A 256 -13.59 -10.86 9.87
N LEU A 257 -12.36 -11.36 9.72
CA LEU A 257 -11.23 -10.99 10.56
C LEU A 257 -10.88 -9.49 10.40
N PHE A 258 -10.83 -8.99 9.17
CA PHE A 258 -10.61 -7.57 8.88
C PHE A 258 -11.67 -6.68 9.54
N LEU A 259 -12.94 -7.05 9.41
CA LEU A 259 -14.05 -6.29 10.00
C LEU A 259 -14.05 -6.36 11.54
N LEU A 260 -13.67 -7.50 12.13
CA LEU A 260 -13.58 -7.63 13.59
C LEU A 260 -12.57 -6.66 14.20
N HIS A 261 -11.40 -6.46 13.58
CA HIS A 261 -10.46 -5.42 14.01
C HIS A 261 -11.12 -4.03 14.01
N ASN A 262 -11.88 -3.70 12.97
CA ASN A 262 -12.56 -2.41 12.86
C ASN A 262 -13.69 -2.25 13.88
N VAL A 263 -14.43 -3.32 14.18
CA VAL A 263 -15.43 -3.34 15.24
C VAL A 263 -14.78 -3.06 16.60
N LEU A 264 -13.68 -3.74 16.92
CA LEU A 264 -12.95 -3.54 18.19
C LEU A 264 -12.43 -2.11 18.32
N GLY A 265 -11.77 -1.59 17.26
CA GLY A 265 -11.24 -0.23 17.27
C GLY A 265 -12.30 0.86 17.40
N ALA A 266 -13.50 0.62 16.85
CA ALA A 266 -14.61 1.58 16.85
C ALA A 266 -15.61 1.36 17.98
N TRP A 267 -15.46 0.31 18.83
CA TRP A 267 -16.45 -0.06 19.84
C TRP A 267 -16.77 1.10 20.78
N PRO A 268 -18.07 1.37 21.07
CA PRO A 268 -18.45 2.47 21.95
C PRO A 268 -17.88 2.32 23.38
N ARG A 269 -17.46 3.44 23.98
CA ARG A 269 -16.84 3.45 25.32
C ARG A 269 -17.79 2.97 26.43
N ASP A 270 -19.08 3.19 26.26
CA ASP A 270 -20.12 2.74 27.21
C ASP A 270 -20.50 1.25 27.03
N GLY A 271 -19.85 0.57 26.09
CA GLY A 271 -20.09 -0.86 25.80
C GLY A 271 -21.39 -1.16 25.07
N ARG A 272 -22.11 -0.14 24.59
CA ARG A 272 -23.44 -0.29 23.96
C ARG A 272 -23.36 0.05 22.48
N ALA A 273 -23.58 -0.95 21.63
CA ALA A 273 -23.79 -0.74 20.21
C ALA A 273 -25.22 -0.27 19.95
N ASP A 274 -25.42 0.98 19.69
CA ASP A 274 -26.71 1.54 19.27
C ASP A 274 -26.96 1.32 17.76
N GLU A 275 -28.15 1.69 17.30
CA GLU A 275 -28.53 1.55 15.90
C GLU A 275 -27.65 2.40 14.98
N ALA A 276 -27.26 3.62 15.40
CA ALA A 276 -26.42 4.51 14.62
C ALA A 276 -25.01 3.93 14.45
N PHE A 277 -24.44 3.30 15.48
CA PHE A 277 -23.17 2.60 15.39
C PHE A 277 -23.28 1.40 14.44
N THR A 278 -24.34 0.60 14.55
CA THR A 278 -24.59 -0.55 13.68
C THR A 278 -24.69 -0.13 12.21
N GLN A 279 -25.45 0.91 11.89
CA GLN A 279 -25.57 1.44 10.53
C GLN A 279 -24.23 1.94 9.97
N ARG A 280 -23.41 2.62 10.78
CA ARG A 280 -22.07 3.04 10.37
C ARG A 280 -21.16 1.86 10.05
N LEU A 281 -21.16 0.83 10.89
CA LEU A 281 -20.39 -0.39 10.65
C LEU A 281 -20.84 -1.12 9.38
N GLN A 282 -22.14 -1.23 9.15
CA GLN A 282 -22.68 -1.83 7.92
C GLN A 282 -22.26 -1.04 6.67
N SER A 283 -22.37 0.28 6.72
CA SER A 283 -21.95 1.15 5.62
C SER A 283 -20.44 1.03 5.34
N TYR A 284 -19.64 0.95 6.42
CA TYR A 284 -18.21 0.72 6.31
C TYR A 284 -17.88 -0.67 5.73
N ALA A 285 -18.59 -1.72 6.17
CA ALA A 285 -18.40 -3.07 5.68
C ALA A 285 -18.67 -3.17 4.17
N VAL A 286 -19.75 -2.55 3.68
CA VAL A 286 -20.05 -2.47 2.24
C VAL A 286 -18.90 -1.79 1.47
N LYS A 287 -18.37 -0.67 1.98
CA LYS A 287 -17.20 -0.04 1.38
C LYS A 287 -16.00 -0.99 1.41
N ALA A 288 -15.67 -1.56 2.55
CA ALA A 288 -14.50 -2.39 2.75
C ALA A 288 -14.46 -3.61 1.81
N VAL A 289 -15.58 -4.30 1.62
CA VAL A 289 -15.63 -5.47 0.73
C VAL A 289 -15.51 -5.08 -0.75
N ARG A 290 -16.02 -3.91 -1.13
CA ARG A 290 -15.89 -3.39 -2.49
C ARG A 290 -14.46 -2.93 -2.80
N GLU A 291 -13.80 -2.26 -1.85
CA GLU A 291 -12.40 -1.86 -1.99
C GLU A 291 -11.47 -3.08 -1.98
N ALA A 292 -11.74 -4.08 -1.16
CA ALA A 292 -10.97 -5.32 -1.15
C ALA A 292 -10.99 -6.04 -2.51
N ASP A 293 -12.06 -5.88 -3.29
CA ASP A 293 -12.20 -6.42 -4.64
C ASP A 293 -11.82 -7.92 -4.74
N THR A 294 -12.42 -8.70 -3.84
CA THR A 294 -12.23 -10.16 -3.76
C THR A 294 -13.53 -10.92 -3.98
N LEU A 295 -14.63 -10.48 -3.36
CA LEU A 295 -15.95 -11.11 -3.41
C LEU A 295 -16.93 -10.25 -4.23
N THR A 296 -16.73 -8.96 -4.22
CA THR A 296 -17.50 -7.94 -4.95
C THR A 296 -16.59 -6.74 -5.20
N SER A 297 -17.00 -5.86 -6.09
CA SER A 297 -16.26 -4.65 -6.44
C SER A 297 -17.18 -3.45 -6.54
N TRP A 298 -16.67 -2.29 -6.93
CA TRP A 298 -17.48 -1.12 -7.27
C TRP A 298 -18.24 -1.28 -8.58
N TYR A 299 -17.88 -2.27 -9.40
CA TYR A 299 -18.45 -2.54 -10.73
C TYR A 299 -19.35 -3.77 -10.73
N ASP A 300 -19.06 -4.76 -9.86
CA ASP A 300 -19.81 -6.01 -9.74
C ASP A 300 -20.36 -6.15 -8.33
N ASN A 301 -21.69 -6.26 -8.20
CA ASN A 301 -22.40 -6.47 -6.94
C ASN A 301 -22.82 -7.94 -6.77
#